data_36c7b4b040abf4fa2be7efde83e548a1
#
_entry.id   36c7b4b040abf4fa2be7efde83e548a1
#
_cell.length_a   1.000
_cell.length_b   1.000
_cell.length_c   1.000
_cell.angle_alpha   90.00
_cell.angle_beta   90.00
_cell.angle_gamma   90.00
#
_symmetry.space_group_name_H-M   'P 1'
#
loop_
_entity.id
_entity.type
_entity.pdbx_description
1 polymer ?
#
loop_
_entity_poly.entity_id
_entity_poly.type
_entity_poly.pdbx_seq_one_letter_code
_entity_poly.pdbx_strand_id
1 'polypeptide(L)'
;MEYPLQTKLYDSADYPDSEEVIITYLKVAFEEGDADDIRAALNAIARERGMTGLSKETGVAREALYKALGKDSNPTLDTLLAITWALGVKLSVAA
;
A
#
# COMPACT_ATOMS: atom_id res chain seq x y z
N MET A 1 15.80 3.44 -16.85
CA MET A 1 15.61 4.59 -16.09
C MET A 1 15.50 4.27 -14.63
N GLU A 2 16.16 5.04 -13.84
CA GLU A 2 16.12 4.77 -12.48
C GLU A 2 14.86 5.23 -11.86
N TYR A 3 14.38 4.54 -10.88
CA TYR A 3 13.18 4.97 -10.20
C TYR A 3 13.57 5.84 -9.03
N PRO A 4 13.48 7.13 -9.18
CA PRO A 4 13.74 7.99 -8.03
C PRO A 4 12.86 7.61 -6.87
N LEU A 5 11.75 6.96 -7.21
CA LEU A 5 10.82 6.51 -6.22
C LEU A 5 11.43 5.52 -5.25
N GLN A 6 12.21 4.58 -5.76
CA GLN A 6 12.85 3.61 -4.89
C GLN A 6 13.79 4.27 -3.91
N THR A 7 14.55 5.22 -4.39
CA THR A 7 15.46 5.95 -3.54
C THR A 7 14.69 6.70 -2.47
N LYS A 8 13.59 7.32 -2.86
CA LYS A 8 12.81 8.08 -1.91
C LYS A 8 12.20 7.19 -0.86
N LEU A 9 11.69 6.04 -1.25
CA LEU A 9 11.13 5.12 -0.27
C LEU A 9 12.16 4.62 0.70
N TYR A 10 13.35 4.39 0.18
CA TYR A 10 14.43 3.94 1.00
C TYR A 10 14.77 4.96 2.07
N ASP A 11 14.71 6.23 1.69
CA ASP A 11 15.01 7.31 2.60
C ASP A 11 13.80 7.75 3.38
N SER A 12 12.64 7.17 3.11
CA SER A 12 11.40 7.66 3.70
C SER A 12 11.38 7.54 5.20
N ALA A 13 12.21 6.68 5.75
CA ALA A 13 12.30 6.57 7.20
C ALA A 13 12.78 7.88 7.82
N ASP A 14 13.51 8.66 7.06
CA ASP A 14 14.02 9.94 7.50
C ASP A 14 13.05 11.08 7.24
N TYR A 15 11.97 10.81 6.53
CA TYR A 15 11.00 11.84 6.17
C TYR A 15 9.66 11.49 6.78
N PRO A 16 9.25 12.21 7.80
CA PRO A 16 8.02 11.83 8.51
C PRO A 16 6.77 11.93 7.65
N ASP A 17 6.75 12.80 6.67
CA ASP A 17 5.57 12.92 5.83
C ASP A 17 5.90 12.51 4.44
N SER A 18 5.95 11.23 4.21
CA SER A 18 6.25 10.70 2.90
C SER A 18 4.99 10.35 2.15
N GLU A 19 3.88 11.06 2.43
CA GLU A 19 2.63 10.72 1.77
C GLU A 19 2.70 10.86 0.27
N GLU A 20 3.39 11.88 -0.21
CA GLU A 20 3.54 12.02 -1.64
C GLU A 20 4.33 10.88 -2.25
N VAL A 21 5.35 10.43 -1.53
CA VAL A 21 6.14 9.31 -1.98
C VAL A 21 5.30 8.04 -2.00
N ILE A 22 4.50 7.85 -0.97
CA ILE A 22 3.63 6.71 -0.87
C ILE A 22 2.65 6.68 -2.03
N ILE A 23 2.02 7.80 -2.30
CA ILE A 23 1.05 7.88 -3.37
C ILE A 23 1.70 7.60 -4.72
N THR A 24 2.89 8.15 -4.93
CA THR A 24 3.59 7.93 -6.19
C THR A 24 3.96 6.46 -6.35
N TYR A 25 4.39 5.84 -5.28
CA TYR A 25 4.73 4.42 -5.31
C TYR A 25 3.52 3.58 -5.71
N LEU A 26 2.38 3.87 -5.09
CA LEU A 26 1.16 3.17 -5.43
C LEU A 26 0.74 3.42 -6.86
N LYS A 27 0.86 4.66 -7.32
CA LYS A 27 0.51 4.97 -8.70
C LYS A 27 1.31 4.14 -9.69
N VAL A 28 2.61 4.07 -9.47
CA VAL A 28 3.47 3.30 -10.37
C VAL A 28 3.08 1.83 -10.35
N ALA A 29 2.86 1.29 -9.16
CA ALA A 29 2.52 -0.12 -9.04
C ALA A 29 1.21 -0.43 -9.76
N PHE A 30 0.21 0.44 -9.62
CA PHE A 30 -1.06 0.21 -10.28
C PHE A 30 -0.96 0.42 -11.78
N GLU A 31 -0.17 1.36 -12.21
CA GLU A 31 0.00 1.60 -13.64
C GLU A 31 0.65 0.41 -14.32
N GLU A 32 1.58 -0.22 -13.65
CA GLU A 32 2.22 -1.38 -14.21
C GLU A 32 1.34 -2.62 -14.14
N GLY A 33 0.37 -2.60 -13.24
CA GLY A 33 -0.63 -3.64 -13.22
C GLY A 33 -0.19 -4.98 -12.73
N ASP A 34 0.95 -5.05 -12.05
CA ASP A 34 1.43 -6.32 -11.53
C ASP A 34 0.88 -6.50 -10.12
N ALA A 35 0.12 -7.58 -9.93
CA ALA A 35 -0.53 -7.81 -8.65
C ALA A 35 0.47 -7.98 -7.52
N ASP A 36 1.59 -8.64 -7.79
CA ASP A 36 2.60 -8.81 -6.75
C ASP A 36 3.20 -7.48 -6.33
N ASP A 37 3.46 -6.63 -7.31
CA ASP A 37 4.01 -5.31 -7.00
C ASP A 37 3.01 -4.47 -6.22
N ILE A 38 1.74 -4.55 -6.59
CA ILE A 38 0.71 -3.81 -5.89
C ILE A 38 0.62 -4.28 -4.44
N ARG A 39 0.61 -5.59 -4.23
CA ARG A 39 0.55 -6.10 -2.87
C ARG A 39 1.79 -5.71 -2.07
N ALA A 40 2.95 -5.77 -2.71
CA ALA A 40 4.19 -5.39 -2.03
C ALA A 40 4.17 -3.92 -1.62
N ALA A 41 3.69 -3.07 -2.53
CA ALA A 41 3.60 -1.65 -2.23
C ALA A 41 2.64 -1.39 -1.08
N LEU A 42 1.47 -2.01 -1.12
CA LEU A 42 0.50 -1.84 -0.06
C LEU A 42 1.02 -2.37 1.27
N ASN A 43 1.72 -3.49 1.22
CA ASN A 43 2.28 -4.07 2.43
C ASN A 43 3.31 -3.12 3.05
N ALA A 44 4.19 -2.57 2.22
CA ALA A 44 5.21 -1.66 2.71
C ALA A 44 4.58 -0.44 3.36
N ILE A 45 3.56 0.11 2.71
CA ILE A 45 2.89 1.30 3.22
C ILE A 45 2.13 0.98 4.51
N ALA A 46 1.47 -0.17 4.54
CA ALA A 46 0.72 -0.55 5.71
C ALA A 46 1.63 -0.74 6.91
N ARG A 47 2.79 -1.32 6.70
CA ARG A 47 3.74 -1.49 7.79
C ARG A 47 4.27 -0.15 8.28
N GLU A 48 4.47 0.76 7.36
CA GLU A 48 4.92 2.10 7.71
C GLU A 48 3.88 2.80 8.58
N ARG A 49 2.60 2.68 8.22
CA ARG A 49 1.51 3.28 8.98
C ARG A 49 1.27 2.57 10.28
N GLY A 50 1.56 1.29 10.36
CA GLY A 50 1.31 0.50 11.54
C GLY A 50 0.10 -0.38 11.37
N MET A 51 0.32 -1.69 11.46
CA MET A 51 -0.75 -2.65 11.24
C MET A 51 -1.84 -2.59 12.29
N THR A 52 -1.47 -2.25 13.53
CA THR A 52 -2.46 -2.18 14.60
C THR A 52 -3.47 -1.07 14.33
N GLY A 53 -2.98 0.10 13.93
CA GLY A 53 -3.87 1.20 13.61
C GLY A 53 -4.71 0.89 12.39
N LEU A 54 -4.10 0.29 11.39
CA LEU A 54 -4.80 -0.07 10.17
C LEU A 54 -5.89 -1.08 10.46
N SER A 55 -5.61 -2.04 11.34
CA SER A 55 -6.60 -3.02 11.73
C SER A 55 -7.82 -2.34 12.37
N LYS A 56 -7.56 -1.37 13.23
CA LYS A 56 -8.66 -0.66 13.87
C LYS A 56 -9.47 0.13 12.87
N GLU A 57 -8.82 0.76 11.92
CA GLU A 57 -9.54 1.60 10.96
C GLU A 57 -10.34 0.78 9.96
N THR A 58 -9.79 -0.36 9.56
CA THR A 58 -10.45 -1.16 8.54
C THR A 58 -11.43 -2.16 9.11
N GLY A 59 -11.29 -2.47 10.40
CA GLY A 59 -12.08 -3.55 10.98
C GLY A 59 -11.56 -4.92 10.61
N VAL A 60 -10.41 -5.01 9.98
CA VAL A 60 -9.82 -6.26 9.57
C VAL A 60 -8.77 -6.65 10.59
N ALA A 61 -8.79 -7.90 11.04
CA ALA A 61 -7.84 -8.36 12.04
C ALA A 61 -6.42 -8.24 11.53
N ARG A 62 -5.49 -7.96 12.43
CA ARG A 62 -4.08 -7.81 12.05
C ARG A 62 -3.57 -9.00 11.25
N GLU A 63 -3.90 -10.19 11.70
CA GLU A 63 -3.45 -11.38 11.02
C GLU A 63 -4.00 -11.44 9.60
N ALA A 64 -5.25 -11.04 9.44
CA ALA A 64 -5.88 -11.03 8.13
C ALA A 64 -5.24 -9.99 7.23
N LEU A 65 -4.82 -8.86 7.80
CA LEU A 65 -4.12 -7.84 7.02
C LEU A 65 -2.78 -8.35 6.51
N TYR A 66 -2.00 -8.98 7.41
CA TYR A 66 -0.73 -9.54 6.98
C TYR A 66 -0.93 -10.57 5.88
N LYS A 67 -1.97 -11.38 6.03
CA LYS A 67 -2.25 -12.40 5.05
C LYS A 67 -2.70 -11.79 3.72
N ALA A 68 -3.58 -10.80 3.79
CA ALA A 68 -4.11 -10.18 2.59
C ALA A 68 -3.04 -9.48 1.78
N LEU A 69 -2.04 -8.93 2.44
CA LEU A 69 -0.99 -8.18 1.77
C LEU A 69 0.28 -8.99 1.56
N GLY A 70 0.23 -10.27 1.90
CA GLY A 70 1.39 -11.14 1.75
C GLY A 70 1.60 -11.57 0.32
N LYS A 71 2.77 -12.17 0.10
CA LYS A 71 3.10 -12.67 -1.21
C LYS A 71 2.13 -13.77 -1.60
N ASP A 72 1.74 -13.79 -2.86
CA ASP A 72 0.84 -14.81 -3.41
C ASP A 72 -0.53 -14.81 -2.75
N SER A 73 -0.87 -13.76 -2.05
CA SER A 73 -2.19 -13.66 -1.48
C SER A 73 -3.17 -13.16 -2.53
N ASN A 74 -4.45 -13.22 -2.17
CA ASN A 74 -5.48 -12.81 -3.09
C ASN A 74 -6.60 -12.12 -2.31
N PRO A 75 -6.35 -10.90 -1.85
CA PRO A 75 -7.37 -10.21 -1.06
C PRO A 75 -8.62 -9.94 -1.87
N THR A 76 -9.75 -9.95 -1.21
CA THR A 76 -10.99 -9.61 -1.88
C THR A 76 -10.98 -8.12 -2.22
N LEU A 77 -11.84 -7.76 -3.15
CA LEU A 77 -11.98 -6.35 -3.49
C LEU A 77 -12.40 -5.53 -2.28
N ASP A 78 -13.30 -6.09 -1.47
CA ASP A 78 -13.74 -5.39 -0.26
C ASP A 78 -12.58 -5.10 0.66
N THR A 79 -11.73 -6.09 0.88
CA THR A 79 -10.57 -5.90 1.74
C THR A 79 -9.60 -4.88 1.15
N LEU A 80 -9.38 -4.98 -0.14
CA LEU A 80 -8.48 -4.04 -0.81
C LEU A 80 -8.99 -2.62 -0.69
N LEU A 81 -10.27 -2.41 -0.91
CA LEU A 81 -10.85 -1.08 -0.82
C LEU A 81 -10.79 -0.54 0.59
N ALA A 82 -11.02 -1.41 1.59
CA ALA A 82 -10.94 -0.97 2.98
C ALA A 82 -9.52 -0.51 3.31
N ILE A 83 -8.54 -1.24 2.83
CA ILE A 83 -7.15 -0.90 3.11
C ILE A 83 -6.77 0.41 2.45
N THR A 84 -7.09 0.57 1.17
CA THR A 84 -6.74 1.80 0.46
C THR A 84 -7.48 3.00 1.06
N TRP A 85 -8.73 2.80 1.44
CA TRP A 85 -9.50 3.86 2.09
C TRP A 85 -8.80 4.31 3.38
N ALA A 86 -8.39 3.34 4.20
CA ALA A 86 -7.73 3.66 5.46
C ALA A 86 -6.39 4.35 5.24
N LEU A 87 -5.74 4.04 4.13
CA LEU A 87 -4.47 4.68 3.79
C LEU A 87 -4.67 6.05 3.15
N GLY A 88 -5.90 6.45 2.92
CA GLY A 88 -6.17 7.75 2.33
C GLY A 88 -6.03 7.77 0.82
N VAL A 89 -6.12 6.61 0.19
CA VAL A 89 -5.93 6.50 -1.25
C VAL A 89 -7.24 6.12 -1.89
N LYS A 90 -7.60 6.81 -2.95
CA LYS A 90 -8.79 6.48 -3.71
C LYS A 90 -8.40 5.76 -4.98
N LEU A 91 -9.06 4.63 -5.21
CA LEU A 91 -8.87 3.92 -6.47
C LEU A 91 -9.82 4.50 -7.50
N SER A 92 -9.33 4.65 -8.70
CA SER A 92 -10.16 5.15 -9.79
C SER A 92 -9.72 4.49 -11.07
N VAL A 93 -10.49 4.75 -12.12
CA VAL A 93 -10.21 4.16 -13.42
C VAL A 93 -9.82 5.29 -14.36
N ALA A 94 -8.73 5.07 -15.08
CA ALA A 94 -8.30 6.00 -16.10
C ALA A 94 -8.34 5.28 -17.44
N ALA A 95 -8.96 5.89 -18.42
CA ALA A 95 -9.06 5.28 -19.75
C ALA A 95 -8.19 6.00 -20.76
#